data_a2562d7cb1fd30ca9ba5cc280f59746c
#
_entry.id   a2562d7cb1fd30ca9ba5cc280f59746c
#
_cell.length_a   1.000
_cell.length_b   1.000
_cell.length_c   1.000
_cell.angle_alpha   90.00
_cell.angle_beta   90.00
_cell.angle_gamma   90.00
#
_symmetry.space_group_name_H-M   'P 1'
#
loop_
_entity.id
_entity.type
_entity.pdbx_description
1 polymer ?
#
loop_
_entity_poly.entity_id
_entity_poly.type
_entity_poly.pdbx_seq_one_letter_code
_entity_poly.pdbx_strand_id
1 'polypeptide(L)'
;MSKKSRSKLWFLVHSWLALPIWFFVLIVCVTGTLAVVSQEIVWLANPEMRASKSSDDAELLTYDQILAAIKQAEPKAIVESIVRPDESHFALDVDISYPDGRSVAVYVNPYTGVIQGISPSFNFRQFTRALHGWWLVPFTNGFSWGWYLVSFLGLPMLASLVTGLVVYKRFWKGFFKPTLRIKHGARIFWGDFHRLSGIWSIWFIAVISITGTWFLIQALLADNQITISSQPIVPVISRDKVPLSAPGVPAPMIALDDAINIATQRIPGFDVSFVGLPSNAYSHLSIGGRGWYPLMFQTADINPYNGEIAATHLLSDRSGLEFVTESMRPLHTGDFGGIWIKLVWFFFGLLLSMMVLSGLLIWSKRTALATLHALKRSTKLRAIRRRPTPSAPCRLKPRRANNEQGHHRSSALATAHLLAQMALSHQYPAVTGAPGLYAQVLCRRRTVSRRRRPGRARGR
;
A
#
# COMPACT_ATOMS: atom_id res chain seq x y z
N MET A 1 20.08 36.78 -5.20
CA MET A 1 18.69 36.71 -4.72
C MET A 1 18.60 37.11 -3.26
N SER A 2 17.69 38.01 -2.89
CA SER A 2 17.48 38.40 -1.48
C SER A 2 16.88 37.24 -0.67
N LYS A 3 17.09 37.23 0.68
CA LYS A 3 16.49 36.22 1.59
C LYS A 3 14.96 36.10 1.42
N LYS A 4 14.28 37.21 1.11
CA LYS A 4 12.83 37.27 0.86
C LYS A 4 12.42 36.60 -0.47
N SER A 5 13.26 36.70 -1.48
CA SER A 5 13.05 36.05 -2.79
C SER A 5 13.21 34.53 -2.68
N ARG A 6 14.23 34.02 -1.97
CA ARG A 6 14.43 32.58 -1.73
C ARG A 6 13.25 31.94 -0.99
N SER A 7 12.72 32.60 0.06
CA SER A 7 11.56 32.05 0.81
C SER A 7 10.30 31.95 -0.07
N LYS A 8 10.08 32.89 -0.97
CA LYS A 8 8.97 32.82 -1.93
C LYS A 8 9.15 31.68 -2.93
N LEU A 9 10.37 31.47 -3.42
CA LEU A 9 10.68 30.39 -4.35
C LEU A 9 10.39 29.02 -3.71
N TRP A 10 10.92 28.76 -2.51
CA TRP A 10 10.68 27.50 -1.80
C TRP A 10 9.20 27.25 -1.49
N PHE A 11 8.47 28.30 -1.15
CA PHE A 11 7.02 28.21 -0.97
C PHE A 11 6.30 27.82 -2.28
N LEU A 12 6.71 28.37 -3.42
CA LEU A 12 6.17 28.01 -4.74
C LEU A 12 6.51 26.57 -5.08
N VAL A 13 7.75 26.14 -4.90
CA VAL A 13 8.18 24.76 -5.14
C VAL A 13 7.35 23.78 -4.29
N HIS A 14 7.23 24.02 -2.98
CA HIS A 14 6.39 23.19 -2.10
C HIS A 14 4.94 23.11 -2.58
N SER A 15 4.36 24.24 -2.98
CA SER A 15 2.98 24.29 -3.47
C SER A 15 2.80 23.53 -4.80
N TRP A 16 3.75 23.65 -5.74
CA TRP A 16 3.67 23.01 -7.06
C TRP A 16 3.99 21.53 -7.04
N LEU A 17 4.76 21.04 -6.07
CA LEU A 17 5.00 19.61 -5.89
C LEU A 17 3.73 18.86 -5.54
N ALA A 18 2.88 19.43 -4.70
CA ALA A 18 1.67 18.76 -4.22
C ALA A 18 0.43 19.02 -5.09
N LEU A 19 0.34 20.20 -5.71
CA LEU A 19 -0.88 20.68 -6.35
C LEU A 19 -1.35 19.86 -7.55
N PRO A 20 -0.50 19.47 -8.52
CA PRO A 20 -0.95 18.72 -9.69
C PRO A 20 -1.46 17.31 -9.35
N ILE A 21 -1.01 16.76 -8.22
CA ILE A 21 -1.26 15.37 -7.81
C ILE A 21 -2.06 15.25 -6.51
N TRP A 22 -2.57 16.38 -5.96
CA TRP A 22 -3.23 16.41 -4.65
C TRP A 22 -4.36 15.38 -4.52
N PHE A 23 -5.12 15.17 -5.59
CA PHE A 23 -6.25 14.25 -5.60
C PHE A 23 -5.79 12.80 -5.44
N PHE A 24 -4.78 12.41 -6.19
CA PHE A 24 -4.20 11.07 -6.11
C PHE A 24 -3.52 10.83 -4.75
N VAL A 25 -2.77 11.81 -4.26
CA VAL A 25 -2.16 11.74 -2.94
C VAL A 25 -3.21 11.64 -1.85
N LEU A 26 -4.32 12.40 -1.93
CA LEU A 26 -5.41 12.31 -0.97
C LEU A 26 -6.06 10.93 -0.96
N ILE A 27 -6.38 10.37 -2.12
CA ILE A 27 -6.94 9.01 -2.24
C ILE A 27 -5.99 7.99 -1.60
N VAL A 28 -4.70 8.03 -1.95
CA VAL A 28 -3.71 7.11 -1.40
C VAL A 28 -3.56 7.28 0.12
N CYS A 29 -3.52 8.52 0.64
CA CYS A 29 -3.45 8.75 2.09
C CYS A 29 -4.69 8.23 2.82
N VAL A 30 -5.90 8.49 2.31
CA VAL A 30 -7.15 8.03 2.93
C VAL A 30 -7.26 6.50 2.88
N THR A 31 -7.02 5.91 1.72
CA THR A 31 -7.12 4.45 1.56
C THR A 31 -6.03 3.72 2.33
N GLY A 32 -4.80 4.28 2.42
CA GLY A 32 -3.74 3.75 3.26
C GLY A 32 -4.08 3.81 4.75
N THR A 33 -4.66 4.93 5.20
CA THR A 33 -5.15 5.07 6.58
C THR A 33 -6.20 4.00 6.91
N LEU A 34 -7.15 3.76 6.01
CA LEU A 34 -8.16 2.70 6.17
C LEU A 34 -7.54 1.31 6.09
N ALA A 35 -6.54 1.10 5.23
CA ALA A 35 -5.88 -0.19 5.06
C ALA A 35 -5.17 -0.65 6.34
N VAL A 36 -4.62 0.27 7.13
CA VAL A 36 -3.95 -0.03 8.42
C VAL A 36 -4.89 -0.75 9.39
N VAL A 37 -6.14 -0.30 9.50
CA VAL A 37 -7.16 -0.84 10.42
C VAL A 37 -8.24 -1.66 9.71
N SER A 38 -8.00 -2.05 8.47
CA SER A 38 -8.99 -2.75 7.65
C SER A 38 -9.34 -4.14 8.18
N GLN A 39 -8.40 -4.82 8.82
CA GLN A 39 -8.62 -6.12 9.44
C GLN A 39 -9.55 -5.99 10.65
N GLU A 40 -9.34 -4.99 11.48
CA GLU A 40 -10.16 -4.67 12.64
C GLU A 40 -11.58 -4.24 12.22
N ILE A 41 -11.71 -3.50 11.12
CA ILE A 41 -13.01 -3.14 10.55
C ILE A 41 -13.77 -4.40 10.09
N VAL A 42 -13.07 -5.32 9.39
CA VAL A 42 -13.67 -6.60 8.98
C VAL A 42 -14.08 -7.43 10.18
N TRP A 43 -13.25 -7.50 11.22
CA TRP A 43 -13.55 -8.20 12.48
C TRP A 43 -14.77 -7.61 13.20
N LEU A 44 -14.92 -6.29 13.22
CA LEU A 44 -16.10 -5.63 13.77
C LEU A 44 -17.37 -5.98 12.98
N ALA A 45 -17.26 -6.11 11.67
CA ALA A 45 -18.39 -6.40 10.78
C ALA A 45 -18.76 -7.88 10.73
N ASN A 46 -17.79 -8.82 10.98
CA ASN A 46 -17.99 -10.25 10.86
C ASN A 46 -17.80 -10.95 12.22
N PRO A 47 -18.88 -11.33 12.90
CA PRO A 47 -18.80 -12.06 14.16
C PRO A 47 -18.00 -13.38 14.06
N GLU A 48 -18.02 -14.01 12.90
CA GLU A 48 -17.32 -15.29 12.61
C GLU A 48 -15.79 -15.17 12.72
N MET A 49 -15.25 -13.97 12.57
CA MET A 49 -13.81 -13.71 12.77
C MET A 49 -13.39 -13.56 14.23
N ARG A 50 -14.32 -13.66 15.18
CA ARG A 50 -14.04 -13.40 16.59
C ARG A 50 -13.69 -14.69 17.32
N ALA A 51 -12.54 -14.72 17.97
CA ALA A 51 -12.21 -15.79 18.89
C ALA A 51 -13.03 -15.60 20.17
N SER A 52 -13.92 -16.53 20.47
CA SER A 52 -14.71 -16.56 21.71
C SER A 52 -14.20 -17.67 22.63
N LYS A 53 -13.89 -17.32 23.87
CA LYS A 53 -13.56 -18.28 24.91
C LYS A 53 -14.84 -18.93 25.43
N SER A 54 -14.78 -20.22 25.71
CA SER A 54 -15.86 -20.94 26.37
C SER A 54 -15.91 -20.65 27.87
N SER A 55 -14.77 -20.30 28.48
CA SER A 55 -14.60 -19.88 29.87
C SER A 55 -13.39 -18.92 29.96
N ASP A 56 -13.28 -18.18 31.07
CA ASP A 56 -12.15 -17.28 31.29
C ASP A 56 -10.79 -17.99 31.30
N ASP A 57 -10.78 -19.26 31.77
CA ASP A 57 -9.59 -20.10 31.86
C ASP A 57 -9.35 -20.95 30.60
N ALA A 58 -10.11 -20.74 29.51
CA ALA A 58 -9.93 -21.50 28.28
C ALA A 58 -8.54 -21.24 27.67
N GLU A 59 -7.78 -22.32 27.52
CA GLU A 59 -6.48 -22.30 26.83
C GLU A 59 -6.65 -22.43 25.31
N LEU A 60 -5.65 -21.95 24.56
CA LEU A 60 -5.60 -22.15 23.13
C LEU A 60 -5.37 -23.64 22.81
N LEU A 61 -6.11 -24.15 21.85
CA LEU A 61 -5.85 -25.47 21.30
C LEU A 61 -4.50 -25.50 20.58
N THR A 62 -3.86 -26.67 20.61
CA THR A 62 -2.66 -26.93 19.83
C THR A 62 -2.99 -27.02 18.34
N TYR A 63 -2.00 -26.93 17.47
CA TYR A 63 -2.24 -27.02 16.02
C TYR A 63 -2.71 -28.43 15.61
N ASP A 64 -2.26 -29.46 16.29
CA ASP A 64 -2.76 -30.83 16.07
C ASP A 64 -4.23 -30.97 16.47
N GLN A 65 -4.64 -30.39 17.61
CA GLN A 65 -6.04 -30.35 18.03
C GLN A 65 -6.92 -29.58 17.06
N ILE A 66 -6.46 -28.43 16.56
CA ILE A 66 -7.16 -27.66 15.52
C ILE A 66 -7.31 -28.49 14.24
N LEU A 67 -6.23 -29.13 13.77
CA LEU A 67 -6.26 -29.97 12.59
C LEU A 67 -7.24 -31.15 12.76
N ALA A 68 -7.23 -31.79 13.91
CA ALA A 68 -8.14 -32.90 14.25
C ALA A 68 -9.61 -32.44 14.26
N ALA A 69 -9.90 -31.27 14.86
CA ALA A 69 -11.24 -30.70 14.90
C ALA A 69 -11.76 -30.36 13.48
N ILE A 70 -10.93 -29.78 12.64
CA ILE A 70 -11.30 -29.50 11.24
C ILE A 70 -11.57 -30.79 10.47
N LYS A 71 -10.71 -31.81 10.60
CA LYS A 71 -10.89 -33.09 9.92
C LYS A 71 -12.14 -33.84 10.40
N GLN A 72 -12.52 -33.66 11.67
CA GLN A 72 -13.76 -34.22 12.22
C GLN A 72 -15.00 -33.51 11.64
N ALA A 73 -14.97 -32.17 11.54
CA ALA A 73 -16.07 -31.37 11.02
C ALA A 73 -16.23 -31.54 9.51
N GLU A 74 -15.10 -31.58 8.79
CA GLU A 74 -15.03 -31.63 7.33
C GLU A 74 -14.09 -32.77 6.87
N PRO A 75 -14.52 -34.04 6.90
CA PRO A 75 -13.64 -35.18 6.63
C PRO A 75 -13.04 -35.21 5.21
N LYS A 76 -13.69 -34.54 4.24
CA LYS A 76 -13.23 -34.45 2.85
C LYS A 76 -12.31 -33.26 2.59
N ALA A 77 -12.19 -32.35 3.56
CA ALA A 77 -11.34 -31.17 3.42
C ALA A 77 -9.86 -31.53 3.59
N ILE A 78 -9.05 -30.91 2.75
CA ILE A 78 -7.58 -30.95 2.82
C ILE A 78 -7.18 -29.58 3.37
N VAL A 79 -6.58 -29.52 4.55
CA VAL A 79 -6.07 -28.28 5.12
C VAL A 79 -4.75 -27.92 4.40
N GLU A 80 -4.72 -26.73 3.84
CA GLU A 80 -3.53 -26.21 3.11
C GLU A 80 -2.67 -25.32 3.99
N SER A 81 -3.31 -24.45 4.79
CA SER A 81 -2.60 -23.58 5.72
C SER A 81 -3.45 -23.21 6.92
N ILE A 82 -2.79 -22.90 8.03
CA ILE A 82 -3.38 -22.33 9.24
C ILE A 82 -2.63 -21.02 9.53
N VAL A 83 -3.35 -19.91 9.54
CA VAL A 83 -2.83 -18.59 9.87
C VAL A 83 -3.39 -18.14 11.21
N ARG A 84 -2.51 -17.81 12.14
CA ARG A 84 -2.87 -17.19 13.42
C ARG A 84 -2.59 -15.70 13.33
N PRO A 85 -3.61 -14.83 13.42
CA PRO A 85 -3.41 -13.40 13.58
C PRO A 85 -2.63 -13.07 14.86
N ASP A 86 -1.91 -11.94 14.84
CA ASP A 86 -1.09 -11.51 15.99
C ASP A 86 -1.92 -11.24 17.27
N GLU A 87 -3.18 -10.81 17.11
CA GLU A 87 -4.06 -10.53 18.23
C GLU A 87 -4.96 -11.72 18.58
N SER A 88 -5.01 -12.09 19.86
CA SER A 88 -5.71 -13.26 20.39
C SER A 88 -7.24 -13.25 20.26
N HIS A 89 -7.84 -12.10 19.93
CA HIS A 89 -9.29 -11.96 19.75
C HIS A 89 -9.77 -12.30 18.33
N PHE A 90 -8.85 -12.64 17.41
CA PHE A 90 -9.19 -13.14 16.09
C PHE A 90 -9.29 -14.65 16.05
N ALA A 91 -10.25 -15.17 15.29
CA ALA A 91 -10.27 -16.57 14.89
C ALA A 91 -9.07 -16.88 13.97
N LEU A 92 -8.69 -18.14 13.89
CA LEU A 92 -7.71 -18.62 12.92
C LEU A 92 -8.29 -18.52 11.51
N ASP A 93 -7.46 -18.14 10.55
CA ASP A 93 -7.80 -18.15 9.13
C ASP A 93 -7.18 -19.41 8.51
N VAL A 94 -8.03 -20.33 8.07
CA VAL A 94 -7.60 -21.65 7.61
C VAL A 94 -8.02 -21.85 6.16
N ASP A 95 -7.03 -22.07 5.30
CA ASP A 95 -7.29 -22.42 3.92
C ASP A 95 -7.51 -23.92 3.79
N ILE A 96 -8.66 -24.30 3.24
CA ILE A 96 -9.02 -25.68 2.95
C ILE A 96 -9.37 -25.87 1.50
N SER A 97 -9.03 -27.03 0.95
CA SER A 97 -9.43 -27.44 -0.39
C SER A 97 -10.17 -28.76 -0.36
N TYR A 98 -10.96 -29.01 -1.40
CA TYR A 98 -11.75 -30.22 -1.56
C TYR A 98 -11.32 -30.98 -2.82
N PRO A 99 -11.57 -32.31 -2.90
CA PRO A 99 -11.23 -33.12 -4.08
C PRO A 99 -11.88 -32.65 -5.39
N ASP A 100 -12.99 -31.87 -5.30
CA ASP A 100 -13.67 -31.27 -6.45
C ASP A 100 -12.96 -30.01 -6.99
N GLY A 101 -11.84 -29.60 -6.37
CA GLY A 101 -11.06 -28.44 -6.76
C GLY A 101 -11.51 -27.10 -6.16
N ARG A 102 -12.53 -27.10 -5.30
CA ARG A 102 -12.91 -25.90 -4.53
C ARG A 102 -11.88 -25.62 -3.45
N SER A 103 -11.48 -24.39 -3.29
CA SER A 103 -10.67 -23.91 -2.15
C SER A 103 -11.43 -22.76 -1.48
N VAL A 104 -11.51 -22.80 -0.15
CA VAL A 104 -12.17 -21.79 0.66
C VAL A 104 -11.34 -21.49 1.91
N ALA A 105 -11.36 -20.24 2.36
CA ALA A 105 -10.84 -19.85 3.65
C ALA A 105 -11.98 -19.93 4.70
N VAL A 106 -11.71 -20.56 5.83
CA VAL A 106 -12.68 -20.72 6.94
C VAL A 106 -12.11 -20.11 8.21
N TYR A 107 -12.99 -19.56 9.03
CA TYR A 107 -12.64 -19.05 10.35
C TYR A 107 -12.82 -20.13 11.39
N VAL A 108 -11.75 -20.47 12.12
CA VAL A 108 -11.76 -21.51 13.15
C VAL A 108 -11.48 -20.88 14.51
N ASN A 109 -12.31 -21.19 15.48
CA ASN A 109 -12.12 -20.71 16.85
C ASN A 109 -10.87 -21.35 17.48
N PRO A 110 -9.86 -20.58 17.92
CA PRO A 110 -8.61 -21.15 18.46
C PRO A 110 -8.77 -21.83 19.81
N TYR A 111 -9.90 -21.65 20.51
CA TYR A 111 -10.16 -22.24 21.81
C TYR A 111 -11.03 -23.51 21.74
N THR A 112 -11.83 -23.65 20.70
CA THR A 112 -12.80 -24.76 20.61
C THR A 112 -12.60 -25.62 19.35
N GLY A 113 -11.84 -25.19 18.38
CA GLY A 113 -11.65 -25.86 17.09
C GLY A 113 -12.87 -25.78 16.16
N VAL A 114 -13.95 -25.10 16.55
CA VAL A 114 -15.18 -25.00 15.78
C VAL A 114 -14.97 -24.11 14.56
N ILE A 115 -15.39 -24.58 13.38
CA ILE A 115 -15.47 -23.77 12.17
C ILE A 115 -16.64 -22.80 12.34
N GLN A 116 -16.36 -21.51 12.48
CA GLN A 116 -17.35 -20.46 12.74
C GLN A 116 -18.02 -19.94 11.48
N GLY A 117 -17.33 -20.00 10.34
CA GLY A 117 -17.86 -19.53 9.07
C GLY A 117 -16.84 -19.58 7.94
N ILE A 118 -17.28 -19.17 6.76
CA ILE A 118 -16.47 -19.09 5.55
C ILE A 118 -16.13 -17.63 5.29
N SER A 119 -14.90 -17.35 4.89
CA SER A 119 -14.48 -16.02 4.49
C SER A 119 -15.35 -15.50 3.34
N PRO A 120 -15.93 -14.28 3.46
CA PRO A 120 -16.82 -13.75 2.45
C PRO A 120 -16.09 -13.51 1.13
N SER A 121 -16.82 -13.67 0.01
CA SER A 121 -16.29 -13.44 -1.35
C SER A 121 -15.78 -12.01 -1.57
N PHE A 122 -16.38 -11.02 -0.90
CA PHE A 122 -15.89 -9.66 -0.86
C PHE A 122 -15.08 -9.43 0.41
N ASN A 123 -13.78 -9.28 0.26
CA ASN A 123 -12.87 -8.98 1.34
C ASN A 123 -12.50 -7.49 1.35
N PHE A 124 -13.09 -6.74 2.29
CA PHE A 124 -12.84 -5.30 2.44
C PHE A 124 -11.36 -4.96 2.67
N ARG A 125 -10.63 -5.80 3.42
CA ARG A 125 -9.17 -5.64 3.63
C ARG A 125 -8.42 -5.73 2.31
N GLN A 126 -8.70 -6.76 1.50
CA GLN A 126 -8.06 -6.93 0.18
C GLN A 126 -8.44 -5.79 -0.77
N PHE A 127 -9.72 -5.40 -0.82
CA PHE A 127 -10.20 -4.29 -1.63
C PHE A 127 -9.48 -2.98 -1.27
N THR A 128 -9.42 -2.63 0.03
CA THR A 128 -8.79 -1.40 0.49
C THR A 128 -7.29 -1.38 0.20
N ARG A 129 -6.61 -2.52 0.39
CA ARG A 129 -5.18 -2.68 0.02
C ARG A 129 -4.95 -2.56 -1.48
N ALA A 130 -5.83 -3.17 -2.29
CA ALA A 130 -5.75 -3.08 -3.75
C ALA A 130 -5.98 -1.65 -4.25
N LEU A 131 -6.96 -0.95 -3.66
CA LEU A 131 -7.24 0.45 -3.98
C LEU A 131 -6.07 1.36 -3.55
N HIS A 132 -5.43 1.09 -2.40
CA HIS A 132 -4.28 1.84 -1.93
C HIS A 132 -3.02 1.55 -2.74
N GLY A 133 -2.69 0.27 -2.94
CA GLY A 133 -1.37 -0.15 -3.46
C GLY A 133 -1.24 -0.04 -4.98
N TRP A 134 -2.32 -0.23 -5.72
CA TRP A 134 -2.27 -0.26 -7.20
C TRP A 134 -3.56 0.21 -7.89
N TRP A 135 -4.42 0.96 -7.17
CA TRP A 135 -5.68 1.53 -7.71
C TRP A 135 -6.56 0.52 -8.45
N LEU A 136 -6.60 -0.73 -7.97
CA LEU A 136 -7.33 -1.84 -8.57
C LEU A 136 -6.88 -2.21 -10.00
N VAL A 137 -5.77 -1.67 -10.49
CA VAL A 137 -5.22 -2.02 -11.81
C VAL A 137 -4.67 -3.44 -11.76
N PRO A 138 -5.12 -4.36 -12.62
CA PRO A 138 -4.70 -5.76 -12.56
C PRO A 138 -3.19 -5.92 -12.75
N PHE A 139 -2.65 -6.97 -12.12
CA PHE A 139 -1.30 -7.43 -12.43
C PHE A 139 -1.33 -8.36 -13.63
N THR A 140 -0.50 -8.08 -14.64
CA THR A 140 -0.31 -8.92 -15.81
C THR A 140 1.15 -9.33 -15.86
N ASN A 141 1.43 -10.64 -15.75
CA ASN A 141 2.81 -11.17 -15.68
C ASN A 141 3.68 -10.51 -14.59
N GLY A 142 3.10 -10.18 -13.45
CA GLY A 142 3.80 -9.52 -12.34
C GLY A 142 3.86 -7.99 -12.42
N PHE A 143 3.48 -7.39 -13.54
CA PHE A 143 3.52 -5.95 -13.78
C PHE A 143 2.15 -5.28 -13.58
N SER A 144 2.13 -4.10 -12.92
CA SER A 144 0.94 -3.25 -12.78
C SER A 144 1.31 -1.77 -12.85
N TRP A 145 0.75 -1.05 -13.82
CA TRP A 145 0.89 0.40 -13.91
C TRP A 145 0.39 1.12 -12.66
N GLY A 146 -0.67 0.60 -12.04
CA GLY A 146 -1.20 1.16 -10.80
C GLY A 146 -0.17 1.14 -9.67
N TRP A 147 0.57 0.04 -9.52
CA TRP A 147 1.65 -0.07 -8.54
C TRP A 147 2.74 1.00 -8.77
N TYR A 148 3.18 1.19 -10.02
CA TYR A 148 4.15 2.22 -10.37
C TYR A 148 3.66 3.64 -10.06
N LEU A 149 2.43 3.96 -10.46
CA LEU A 149 1.85 5.28 -10.24
C LEU A 149 1.69 5.60 -8.76
N VAL A 150 1.19 4.65 -7.96
CA VAL A 150 1.03 4.83 -6.51
C VAL A 150 2.39 4.97 -5.83
N SER A 151 3.34 4.08 -6.12
CA SER A 151 4.67 4.11 -5.51
C SER A 151 5.45 5.37 -5.90
N PHE A 152 5.27 5.88 -7.14
CA PHE A 152 5.85 7.13 -7.60
C PHE A 152 5.44 8.33 -6.74
N LEU A 153 4.23 8.32 -6.14
CA LEU A 153 3.77 9.41 -5.26
C LEU A 153 4.64 9.58 -4.01
N GLY A 154 5.43 8.58 -3.63
CA GLY A 154 6.42 8.68 -2.56
C GLY A 154 7.46 9.78 -2.81
N LEU A 155 7.92 9.94 -4.06
CA LEU A 155 8.91 10.96 -4.43
C LEU A 155 8.44 12.40 -4.20
N PRO A 156 7.30 12.86 -4.75
CA PRO A 156 6.81 14.19 -4.49
C PRO A 156 6.38 14.41 -3.03
N MET A 157 5.96 13.36 -2.30
CA MET A 157 5.72 13.43 -0.87
C MET A 157 7.02 13.71 -0.10
N LEU A 158 8.10 12.98 -0.39
CA LEU A 158 9.41 13.19 0.22
C LEU A 158 9.94 14.60 -0.11
N ALA A 159 9.84 15.03 -1.36
CA ALA A 159 10.22 16.38 -1.77
C ALA A 159 9.37 17.46 -1.09
N SER A 160 8.07 17.19 -0.86
CA SER A 160 7.18 18.09 -0.12
C SER A 160 7.56 18.17 1.36
N LEU A 161 7.99 17.08 1.99
CA LEU A 161 8.52 17.06 3.34
C LEU A 161 9.77 17.95 3.45
N VAL A 162 10.75 17.75 2.58
CA VAL A 162 12.02 18.53 2.57
C VAL A 162 11.74 20.01 2.35
N THR A 163 10.94 20.35 1.35
CA THR A 163 10.60 21.75 1.05
C THR A 163 9.76 22.40 2.15
N GLY A 164 8.87 21.63 2.79
CA GLY A 164 8.10 22.07 3.95
C GLY A 164 8.98 22.49 5.12
N LEU A 165 10.01 21.69 5.43
CA LEU A 165 11.01 22.00 6.45
C LEU A 165 11.81 23.27 6.12
N VAL A 166 12.18 23.47 4.85
CA VAL A 166 12.90 24.67 4.41
C VAL A 166 12.01 25.92 4.50
N VAL A 167 10.73 25.80 4.20
CA VAL A 167 9.75 26.91 4.27
C VAL A 167 9.46 27.29 5.72
N TYR A 168 9.37 26.33 6.61
CA TYR A 168 8.99 26.57 8.00
C TYR A 168 10.17 26.75 8.95
N LYS A 169 10.63 27.99 9.10
CA LYS A 169 11.84 28.35 9.85
C LYS A 169 11.74 28.28 11.37
N ARG A 170 10.53 28.16 11.94
CA ARG A 170 10.31 28.18 13.40
C ARG A 170 9.86 26.82 13.92
N PHE A 171 10.47 25.77 13.43
CA PHE A 171 10.12 24.38 13.72
C PHE A 171 10.01 24.12 15.23
N TRP A 172 11.08 24.30 15.99
CA TRP A 172 11.11 24.03 17.43
C TRP A 172 10.08 24.82 18.22
N LYS A 173 9.85 26.10 17.85
CA LYS A 173 8.80 26.88 18.48
C LYS A 173 7.41 26.31 18.20
N GLY A 174 7.17 25.85 16.99
CA GLY A 174 5.87 25.24 16.63
C GLY A 174 5.67 23.87 17.28
N PHE A 175 6.75 23.11 17.47
CA PHE A 175 6.72 21.79 18.10
C PHE A 175 6.38 21.88 19.58
N PHE A 176 7.13 22.71 20.35
CA PHE A 176 6.99 22.82 21.81
C PHE A 176 5.89 23.81 22.26
N LYS A 177 5.50 24.76 21.40
CA LYS A 177 4.44 25.73 21.68
C LYS A 177 3.43 25.72 20.53
N PRO A 178 2.62 24.64 20.42
CA PRO A 178 1.63 24.53 19.36
C PRO A 178 0.57 25.61 19.51
N THR A 179 0.21 26.24 18.40
CA THR A 179 -0.84 27.26 18.36
C THR A 179 -1.86 26.91 17.29
N LEU A 180 -3.10 26.67 17.69
CA LEU A 180 -4.24 26.41 16.81
C LEU A 180 -5.34 27.43 17.10
N ARG A 181 -5.47 28.46 16.24
CA ARG A 181 -6.38 29.59 16.44
C ARG A 181 -7.75 29.29 15.85
N ILE A 182 -8.60 28.59 16.60
CA ILE A 182 -9.92 28.11 16.15
C ILE A 182 -10.87 29.27 15.88
N LYS A 183 -10.86 30.33 16.75
CA LYS A 183 -11.80 31.46 16.71
C LYS A 183 -11.44 32.56 15.68
N HIS A 184 -10.36 32.44 14.93
CA HIS A 184 -9.86 33.48 14.02
C HIS A 184 -10.23 33.26 12.54
N GLY A 185 -11.23 32.41 12.29
CA GLY A 185 -11.73 32.12 10.96
C GLY A 185 -11.00 30.94 10.25
N ALA A 186 -11.69 30.31 9.32
CA ALA A 186 -11.28 29.07 8.68
C ALA A 186 -9.90 29.14 7.98
N ARG A 187 -9.53 30.28 7.41
CA ARG A 187 -8.23 30.45 6.75
C ARG A 187 -7.05 30.33 7.72
N ILE A 188 -7.20 30.93 8.91
CA ILE A 188 -6.16 30.92 9.93
C ILE A 188 -6.09 29.52 10.55
N PHE A 189 -7.26 28.93 10.85
CA PHE A 189 -7.38 27.57 11.35
C PHE A 189 -6.67 26.56 10.43
N TRP A 190 -7.02 26.49 9.15
CA TRP A 190 -6.41 25.54 8.22
C TRP A 190 -4.91 25.77 8.01
N GLY A 191 -4.46 27.03 8.07
CA GLY A 191 -3.04 27.35 8.02
C GLY A 191 -2.27 26.93 9.25
N ASP A 192 -2.86 27.07 10.44
CA ASP A 192 -2.27 26.61 11.70
C ASP A 192 -2.30 25.08 11.78
N PHE A 193 -3.42 24.46 11.39
CA PHE A 193 -3.58 23.01 11.34
C PHE A 193 -2.54 22.34 10.40
N HIS A 194 -2.42 22.83 9.18
CA HIS A 194 -1.44 22.30 8.21
C HIS A 194 0.00 22.33 8.75
N ARG A 195 0.37 23.45 9.39
CA ARG A 195 1.70 23.58 9.99
C ARG A 195 1.92 22.65 11.17
N LEU A 196 0.93 22.58 12.07
CA LEU A 196 1.01 21.77 13.28
C LEU A 196 1.05 20.28 12.94
N SER A 197 0.12 19.82 12.09
CA SER A 197 0.11 18.44 11.59
C SER A 197 1.41 18.09 10.88
N GLY A 198 1.93 18.99 10.02
CA GLY A 198 3.18 18.78 9.32
C GLY A 198 4.39 18.62 10.26
N ILE A 199 4.46 19.43 11.35
CA ILE A 199 5.56 19.34 12.31
C ILE A 199 5.50 18.03 13.10
N TRP A 200 4.33 17.65 13.59
CA TRP A 200 4.19 16.46 14.42
C TRP A 200 4.29 15.17 13.62
N SER A 201 3.93 15.20 12.34
CA SER A 201 3.95 14.04 11.45
C SER A 201 5.26 13.89 10.65
N ILE A 202 6.30 14.70 10.91
CA ILE A 202 7.55 14.65 10.12
C ILE A 202 8.14 13.24 10.04
N TRP A 203 8.27 12.57 11.17
CA TRP A 203 8.81 11.23 11.23
C TRP A 203 7.95 10.24 10.44
N PHE A 204 6.62 10.33 10.57
CA PHE A 204 5.68 9.48 9.88
C PHE A 204 5.69 9.73 8.36
N ILE A 205 5.69 11.00 7.94
CA ILE A 205 5.78 11.37 6.52
C ILE A 205 7.10 10.87 5.93
N ALA A 206 8.21 10.97 6.68
CA ALA A 206 9.51 10.44 6.26
C ALA A 206 9.43 8.91 6.06
N VAL A 207 8.91 8.17 7.05
CA VAL A 207 8.74 6.71 6.95
C VAL A 207 7.90 6.35 5.74
N ILE A 208 6.69 6.91 5.61
CA ILE A 208 5.76 6.56 4.52
C ILE A 208 6.31 6.94 3.14
N SER A 209 6.95 8.11 3.00
CA SER A 209 7.48 8.54 1.71
C SER A 209 8.75 7.79 1.30
N ILE A 210 9.64 7.45 2.24
CA ILE A 210 10.84 6.64 1.97
C ILE A 210 10.43 5.21 1.59
N THR A 211 9.57 4.58 2.38
CA THR A 211 9.10 3.22 2.11
C THR A 211 8.29 3.13 0.82
N GLY A 212 7.43 4.11 0.54
CA GLY A 212 6.69 4.20 -0.73
C GLY A 212 7.62 4.38 -1.94
N THR A 213 8.68 5.20 -1.82
CA THR A 213 9.70 5.34 -2.85
C THR A 213 10.50 4.05 -3.03
N TRP A 214 10.77 3.32 -1.94
CA TRP A 214 11.44 2.04 -2.02
C TRP A 214 10.64 0.99 -2.79
N PHE A 215 9.30 0.96 -2.64
CA PHE A 215 8.45 0.08 -3.44
C PHE A 215 8.53 0.38 -4.94
N LEU A 216 8.71 1.64 -5.34
CA LEU A 216 8.99 1.99 -6.73
C LEU A 216 10.33 1.39 -7.20
N ILE A 217 11.38 1.51 -6.37
CA ILE A 217 12.70 0.96 -6.67
C ILE A 217 12.62 -0.57 -6.80
N GLN A 218 11.94 -1.24 -5.87
CA GLN A 218 11.73 -2.69 -5.90
C GLN A 218 11.01 -3.14 -7.18
N ALA A 219 9.96 -2.44 -7.60
CA ALA A 219 9.25 -2.74 -8.84
C ALA A 219 10.17 -2.61 -10.06
N LEU A 220 10.93 -1.51 -10.14
CA LEU A 220 11.89 -1.30 -11.22
C LEU A 220 12.97 -2.40 -11.28
N LEU A 221 13.47 -2.83 -10.12
CA LEU A 221 14.48 -3.89 -10.05
C LEU A 221 13.89 -5.24 -10.46
N ALA A 222 12.71 -5.57 -9.95
CA ALA A 222 12.02 -6.84 -10.26
C ALA A 222 11.71 -6.96 -11.76
N ASP A 223 11.22 -5.91 -12.41
CA ASP A 223 10.91 -5.92 -13.84
C ASP A 223 12.17 -5.99 -14.71
N ASN A 224 13.33 -5.59 -14.18
CA ASN A 224 14.63 -5.79 -14.81
C ASN A 224 15.34 -7.08 -14.37
N GLN A 225 14.62 -8.04 -13.78
CA GLN A 225 15.12 -9.35 -13.35
C GLN A 225 16.24 -9.25 -12.28
N ILE A 226 16.29 -8.15 -11.54
CA ILE A 226 17.23 -7.97 -10.43
C ILE A 226 16.52 -8.36 -9.14
N THR A 227 16.91 -9.48 -8.56
CA THR A 227 16.36 -9.99 -7.30
C THR A 227 17.16 -9.45 -6.12
N ILE A 228 16.51 -8.74 -5.22
CA ILE A 228 17.13 -8.21 -3.99
C ILE A 228 16.94 -9.21 -2.83
N SER A 229 15.76 -9.84 -2.77
CA SER A 229 15.39 -10.81 -1.74
C SER A 229 15.10 -12.14 -2.42
N SER A 230 15.78 -13.19 -2.00
CA SER A 230 15.62 -14.54 -2.52
C SER A 230 14.99 -15.44 -1.45
N GLN A 231 13.91 -16.11 -1.83
CA GLN A 231 13.39 -17.19 -0.98
C GLN A 231 14.32 -18.40 -1.08
N PRO A 232 14.57 -19.13 0.02
CA PRO A 232 15.36 -20.34 -0.02
C PRO A 232 14.71 -21.38 -0.97
N ILE A 233 15.55 -22.10 -1.70
CA ILE A 233 15.08 -23.20 -2.51
C ILE A 233 14.86 -24.40 -1.59
N VAL A 234 13.59 -24.73 -1.35
CA VAL A 234 13.24 -25.93 -0.57
C VAL A 234 13.39 -27.15 -1.47
N PRO A 235 14.30 -28.11 -1.17
CA PRO A 235 14.48 -29.28 -1.98
C PRO A 235 13.24 -30.19 -1.95
N VAL A 236 12.90 -30.80 -3.06
CA VAL A 236 11.80 -31.78 -3.11
C VAL A 236 12.25 -33.08 -2.44
N ILE A 237 11.39 -33.68 -1.63
CA ILE A 237 11.67 -34.99 -1.03
C ILE A 237 11.69 -36.02 -2.15
N SER A 238 12.83 -36.73 -2.29
CA SER A 238 12.99 -37.78 -3.32
C SER A 238 12.03 -38.94 -3.05
N ARG A 239 11.53 -39.56 -4.09
CA ARG A 239 10.52 -40.63 -4.00
C ARG A 239 10.94 -41.80 -3.12
N ASP A 240 12.22 -42.14 -3.18
CA ASP A 240 12.86 -43.21 -2.39
C ASP A 240 12.96 -42.86 -0.88
N LYS A 241 12.88 -41.58 -0.55
CA LYS A 241 12.92 -41.09 0.83
C LYS A 241 11.54 -40.89 1.47
N VAL A 242 10.45 -41.04 0.70
CA VAL A 242 9.10 -40.98 1.26
C VAL A 242 8.78 -42.32 1.92
N PRO A 243 8.62 -42.36 3.25
CA PRO A 243 8.28 -43.62 3.93
C PRO A 243 6.84 -44.01 3.58
N LEU A 244 6.61 -45.31 3.43
CA LEU A 244 5.31 -45.89 3.10
C LEU A 244 4.74 -46.63 4.28
N SER A 245 3.47 -46.39 4.61
CA SER A 245 2.69 -47.18 5.58
C SER A 245 2.09 -48.47 4.95
N ALA A 246 1.82 -48.40 3.63
CA ALA A 246 1.37 -49.49 2.77
C ALA A 246 1.83 -49.28 1.34
N PRO A 247 1.76 -50.28 0.45
CA PRO A 247 2.15 -50.09 -0.96
C PRO A 247 1.46 -48.89 -1.61
N GLY A 248 2.24 -47.86 -1.95
CA GLY A 248 1.76 -46.63 -2.59
C GLY A 248 1.10 -45.64 -1.65
N VAL A 249 1.06 -45.90 -0.33
CA VAL A 249 0.47 -44.99 0.66
C VAL A 249 1.59 -44.35 1.50
N PRO A 250 1.82 -43.04 1.44
CA PRO A 250 2.78 -42.37 2.30
C PRO A 250 2.49 -42.60 3.79
N ALA A 251 3.53 -42.69 4.61
CA ALA A 251 3.39 -42.70 6.05
C ALA A 251 2.71 -41.42 6.57
N PRO A 252 2.06 -41.45 7.72
CA PRO A 252 1.53 -40.26 8.36
C PRO A 252 2.65 -39.26 8.67
N MET A 253 2.32 -38.00 8.64
CA MET A 253 3.23 -36.91 9.03
C MET A 253 3.49 -36.94 10.53
N ILE A 254 4.61 -36.38 10.97
CA ILE A 254 4.86 -36.03 12.36
C ILE A 254 3.76 -35.06 12.85
N ALA A 255 3.57 -34.97 14.15
CA ALA A 255 2.66 -34.00 14.73
C ALA A 255 3.03 -32.59 14.37
N LEU A 256 2.04 -31.72 14.07
CA LEU A 256 2.29 -30.30 13.74
C LEU A 256 2.98 -29.59 14.89
N ASP A 257 2.59 -29.90 16.13
CA ASP A 257 3.17 -29.30 17.31
C ASP A 257 4.64 -29.71 17.49
N ASP A 258 5.05 -30.92 17.06
CA ASP A 258 6.47 -31.34 17.03
C ASP A 258 7.25 -30.52 15.99
N ALA A 259 6.70 -30.33 14.79
CA ALA A 259 7.33 -29.50 13.76
C ALA A 259 7.48 -28.04 14.23
N ILE A 260 6.47 -27.51 14.91
CA ILE A 260 6.51 -26.15 15.49
C ILE A 260 7.59 -26.06 16.57
N ASN A 261 7.71 -27.07 17.44
CA ASN A 261 8.75 -27.11 18.45
C ASN A 261 10.16 -27.12 17.82
N ILE A 262 10.38 -27.89 16.76
CA ILE A 262 11.63 -27.90 16.01
C ILE A 262 11.95 -26.51 15.43
N ALA A 263 10.98 -25.84 14.80
CA ALA A 263 11.14 -24.50 14.28
C ALA A 263 11.44 -23.47 15.39
N THR A 264 10.73 -23.56 16.53
CA THR A 264 10.90 -22.67 17.67
C THR A 264 12.27 -22.81 18.32
N GLN A 265 12.81 -24.02 18.39
CA GLN A 265 14.19 -24.24 18.86
C GLN A 265 15.23 -23.63 17.90
N ARG A 266 14.93 -23.57 16.63
CA ARG A 266 15.84 -23.04 15.59
C ARG A 266 15.82 -21.51 15.52
N ILE A 267 14.68 -20.87 15.79
CA ILE A 267 14.47 -19.41 15.62
C ILE A 267 14.28 -18.77 17.00
N PRO A 268 15.22 -17.95 17.48
CA PRO A 268 15.12 -17.31 18.79
C PRO A 268 13.89 -16.38 18.90
N GLY A 269 13.09 -16.55 19.95
CA GLY A 269 11.89 -15.74 20.20
C GLY A 269 10.80 -15.90 19.14
N PHE A 270 10.71 -17.08 18.52
CA PHE A 270 9.80 -17.34 17.41
C PHE A 270 8.34 -17.36 17.86
N ASP A 271 7.56 -16.46 17.29
CA ASP A 271 6.10 -16.42 17.41
C ASP A 271 5.49 -16.91 16.10
N VAL A 272 4.93 -18.12 16.14
CA VAL A 272 4.40 -18.80 14.96
C VAL A 272 3.05 -18.23 14.59
N SER A 273 2.96 -17.66 13.38
CA SER A 273 1.73 -17.10 12.84
C SER A 273 1.25 -17.80 11.56
N PHE A 274 2.03 -18.72 11.02
CA PHE A 274 1.70 -19.45 9.79
C PHE A 274 2.20 -20.89 9.86
N VAL A 275 1.33 -21.83 9.52
CA VAL A 275 1.65 -23.25 9.32
C VAL A 275 1.10 -23.68 7.96
N GLY A 276 1.99 -23.93 7.02
CA GLY A 276 1.65 -24.46 5.69
C GLY A 276 1.81 -25.97 5.68
N LEU A 277 0.77 -26.71 5.31
CA LEU A 277 0.79 -28.16 5.21
C LEU A 277 1.31 -28.61 3.82
N PRO A 278 1.92 -29.79 3.72
CA PRO A 278 2.42 -30.31 2.45
C PRO A 278 1.29 -30.48 1.43
N SER A 279 1.44 -29.94 0.25
CA SER A 279 0.49 -30.09 -0.85
C SER A 279 0.50 -31.50 -1.48
N ASN A 280 1.55 -32.26 -1.22
CA ASN A 280 1.76 -33.64 -1.71
C ASN A 280 2.84 -34.35 -0.87
N ALA A 281 3.03 -35.64 -1.09
CA ALA A 281 3.99 -36.47 -0.36
C ALA A 281 5.47 -36.04 -0.51
N TYR A 282 5.79 -35.14 -1.42
CA TYR A 282 7.15 -34.69 -1.72
C TYR A 282 7.42 -33.26 -1.23
N SER A 283 6.43 -32.62 -0.61
CA SER A 283 6.49 -31.27 -0.08
C SER A 283 6.78 -31.24 1.41
N HIS A 284 7.29 -30.12 1.90
CA HIS A 284 7.62 -29.90 3.31
C HIS A 284 6.49 -29.18 4.06
N LEU A 285 6.48 -29.32 5.38
CA LEU A 285 5.77 -28.43 6.29
C LEU A 285 6.51 -27.09 6.31
N SER A 286 5.79 -25.99 6.14
CA SER A 286 6.37 -24.64 6.20
C SER A 286 5.87 -23.92 7.44
N ILE A 287 6.75 -23.67 8.41
CA ILE A 287 6.43 -22.98 9.65
C ILE A 287 6.97 -21.57 9.55
N GLY A 288 6.09 -20.58 9.69
CA GLY A 288 6.44 -19.18 9.52
C GLY A 288 5.98 -18.31 10.67
N GLY A 289 6.71 -17.23 10.92
CA GLY A 289 6.39 -16.30 12.00
C GLY A 289 7.46 -15.23 12.18
N ARG A 290 7.34 -14.47 13.27
CA ARG A 290 8.32 -13.45 13.64
C ARG A 290 9.18 -13.97 14.79
N GLY A 291 10.47 -13.63 14.73
CA GLY A 291 11.38 -13.84 15.85
C GLY A 291 11.49 -12.58 16.71
N TRP A 292 12.57 -12.46 17.48
CA TRP A 292 12.83 -11.30 18.33
C TRP A 292 12.86 -9.95 17.58
N TYR A 293 13.11 -9.97 16.25
CA TYR A 293 13.05 -8.79 15.40
C TYR A 293 11.71 -8.71 14.65
N PRO A 294 10.82 -7.79 15.03
CA PRO A 294 9.42 -7.83 14.59
C PRO A 294 9.18 -7.36 13.14
N LEU A 295 10.19 -6.78 12.50
CA LEU A 295 10.05 -6.29 11.11
C LEU A 295 10.30 -7.38 10.06
N MET A 296 10.70 -8.59 10.47
CA MET A 296 11.00 -9.68 9.55
C MET A 296 10.22 -10.93 9.85
N PHE A 297 9.71 -11.53 8.78
CA PHE A 297 9.11 -12.85 8.80
C PHE A 297 10.19 -13.88 8.53
N GLN A 298 10.26 -14.91 9.35
CA GLN A 298 11.22 -16.01 9.26
C GLN A 298 10.48 -17.29 9.00
N THR A 299 11.10 -18.25 8.29
CA THR A 299 10.49 -19.56 7.99
C THR A 299 11.47 -20.69 8.24
N ALA A 300 10.90 -21.85 8.58
CA ALA A 300 11.59 -23.14 8.59
C ALA A 300 10.73 -24.14 7.83
N ASP A 301 11.33 -24.79 6.83
CA ASP A 301 10.69 -25.83 6.04
C ASP A 301 11.18 -27.18 6.57
N ILE A 302 10.26 -28.01 7.04
CA ILE A 302 10.52 -29.22 7.81
C ILE A 302 10.00 -30.44 7.06
N ASN A 303 10.82 -31.48 6.97
CA ASN A 303 10.42 -32.75 6.39
C ASN A 303 9.29 -33.37 7.24
N PRO A 304 8.09 -33.59 6.65
CA PRO A 304 6.93 -34.04 7.39
C PRO A 304 7.04 -35.46 7.96
N TYR A 305 8.05 -36.22 7.58
CA TYR A 305 8.19 -37.61 8.00
C TYR A 305 9.23 -37.84 9.10
N ASN A 306 10.29 -37.04 9.12
CA ASN A 306 11.41 -37.25 10.06
C ASN A 306 11.77 -36.01 10.89
N GLY A 307 11.11 -34.86 10.66
CA GLY A 307 11.37 -33.61 11.37
C GLY A 307 12.66 -32.91 10.97
N GLU A 308 13.36 -33.34 9.94
CA GLU A 308 14.59 -32.71 9.48
C GLU A 308 14.28 -31.34 8.86
N ILE A 309 15.06 -30.31 9.22
CA ILE A 309 14.95 -28.98 8.63
C ILE A 309 15.58 -29.01 7.25
N ALA A 310 14.76 -28.85 6.21
CA ALA A 310 15.20 -28.87 4.81
C ALA A 310 15.72 -27.52 4.33
N ALA A 311 15.10 -26.43 4.80
CA ALA A 311 15.51 -25.05 4.50
C ALA A 311 15.09 -24.13 5.62
N THR A 312 15.79 -23.02 5.76
CA THR A 312 15.41 -21.92 6.65
C THR A 312 15.59 -20.57 5.97
N HIS A 313 14.81 -19.59 6.39
CA HIS A 313 14.99 -18.21 5.97
C HIS A 313 15.04 -17.33 7.22
N LEU A 314 16.22 -17.30 7.85
CA LEU A 314 16.44 -16.64 9.12
C LEU A 314 16.86 -15.18 8.95
N LEU A 315 16.76 -14.42 10.04
CA LEU A 315 17.29 -13.06 10.10
C LEU A 315 18.79 -12.99 9.79
N SER A 316 19.56 -14.01 10.23
CA SER A 316 21.03 -14.11 10.02
C SER A 316 21.41 -14.38 8.56
N ASP A 317 20.50 -14.93 7.76
CA ASP A 317 20.79 -15.36 6.40
C ASP A 317 20.65 -14.22 5.39
N ARG A 318 20.10 -13.08 5.85
CA ARG A 318 19.80 -11.94 4.98
C ARG A 318 21.00 -11.03 4.77
N SER A 319 21.19 -10.61 3.52
CA SER A 319 22.12 -9.51 3.22
C SER A 319 21.62 -8.18 3.81
N GLY A 320 22.51 -7.19 3.97
CA GLY A 320 22.10 -5.87 4.46
C GLY A 320 21.06 -5.17 3.59
N LEU A 321 21.10 -5.38 2.27
CA LEU A 321 20.12 -4.83 1.33
C LEU A 321 18.76 -5.54 1.46
N GLU A 322 18.76 -6.86 1.61
CA GLU A 322 17.58 -7.67 1.84
C GLU A 322 16.91 -7.30 3.16
N PHE A 323 17.71 -7.14 4.23
CA PHE A 323 17.26 -6.66 5.53
C PHE A 323 16.50 -5.32 5.42
N VAL A 324 17.06 -4.34 4.71
CA VAL A 324 16.39 -3.05 4.46
C VAL A 324 15.10 -3.27 3.68
N THR A 325 15.15 -4.06 2.61
CA THR A 325 14.01 -4.28 1.71
C THR A 325 12.82 -4.92 2.40
N GLU A 326 13.03 -5.98 3.18
CA GLU A 326 11.95 -6.67 3.90
C GLU A 326 11.37 -5.85 5.04
N SER A 327 12.19 -5.01 5.70
CA SER A 327 11.73 -4.10 6.75
C SER A 327 10.81 -2.98 6.21
N MET A 328 10.89 -2.63 4.93
CA MET A 328 10.11 -1.50 4.38
C MET A 328 8.61 -1.72 4.45
N ARG A 329 8.15 -2.96 4.23
CA ARG A 329 6.71 -3.26 4.23
C ARG A 329 6.11 -3.17 5.63
N PRO A 330 6.62 -3.82 6.68
CA PRO A 330 6.10 -3.65 8.04
C PRO A 330 6.16 -2.20 8.52
N LEU A 331 7.24 -1.47 8.24
CA LEU A 331 7.36 -0.06 8.56
C LEU A 331 6.30 0.80 7.85
N HIS A 332 5.98 0.47 6.61
CA HIS A 332 4.93 1.18 5.86
C HIS A 332 3.54 0.91 6.43
N THR A 333 3.26 -0.33 6.75
CA THR A 333 1.91 -0.77 7.16
C THR A 333 1.64 -0.61 8.67
N GLY A 334 2.68 -0.46 9.50
CA GLY A 334 2.56 -0.49 10.95
C GLY A 334 2.32 -1.91 11.51
N ASP A 335 2.57 -2.94 10.69
CA ASP A 335 2.31 -4.33 11.04
C ASP A 335 3.54 -4.99 11.70
N PHE A 336 3.93 -4.48 12.88
CA PHE A 336 5.08 -4.97 13.63
C PHE A 336 4.99 -4.81 15.15
N GLY A 337 3.85 -4.41 15.69
CA GLY A 337 3.69 -4.18 17.12
C GLY A 337 2.24 -4.19 17.58
N GLY A 338 1.41 -4.99 16.91
CA GLY A 338 0.01 -5.20 17.26
C GLY A 338 -0.84 -3.94 17.12
N ILE A 339 -2.02 -3.96 17.76
CA ILE A 339 -3.06 -2.93 17.63
C ILE A 339 -2.58 -1.52 18.00
N TRP A 340 -1.68 -1.38 19.00
CA TRP A 340 -1.21 -0.07 19.45
C TRP A 340 -0.40 0.66 18.39
N ILE A 341 0.47 -0.05 17.68
CA ILE A 341 1.23 0.53 16.56
C ILE A 341 0.28 0.86 15.40
N LYS A 342 -0.66 -0.02 15.07
CA LYS A 342 -1.69 0.25 14.04
C LYS A 342 -2.51 1.50 14.37
N LEU A 343 -2.90 1.71 15.64
CA LEU A 343 -3.60 2.94 16.05
C LEU A 343 -2.74 4.20 15.91
N VAL A 344 -1.44 4.13 16.21
CA VAL A 344 -0.51 5.24 15.97
C VAL A 344 -0.42 5.53 14.47
N TRP A 345 -0.25 4.50 13.62
CA TRP A 345 -0.22 4.65 12.15
C TRP A 345 -1.52 5.23 11.61
N PHE A 346 -2.67 4.75 12.08
CA PHE A 346 -3.98 5.26 11.74
C PHE A 346 -4.14 6.73 12.09
N PHE A 347 -3.77 7.12 13.32
CA PHE A 347 -3.82 8.51 13.76
C PHE A 347 -2.98 9.44 12.90
N PHE A 348 -1.71 9.07 12.63
CA PHE A 348 -0.84 9.88 11.78
C PHE A 348 -1.25 9.84 10.31
N GLY A 349 -1.83 8.74 9.84
CA GLY A 349 -2.46 8.64 8.53
C GLY A 349 -3.63 9.61 8.34
N LEU A 350 -4.50 9.74 9.37
CA LEU A 350 -5.56 10.74 9.40
C LEU A 350 -4.99 12.17 9.38
N LEU A 351 -3.97 12.47 10.20
CA LEU A 351 -3.32 13.77 10.18
C LEU A 351 -2.73 14.09 8.81
N LEU A 352 -2.09 13.12 8.15
CA LEU A 352 -1.52 13.28 6.82
C LEU A 352 -2.62 13.54 5.77
N SER A 353 -3.70 12.77 5.79
CA SER A 353 -4.86 12.96 4.90
C SER A 353 -5.47 14.35 5.05
N MET A 354 -5.68 14.79 6.29
CA MET A 354 -6.18 16.12 6.61
C MET A 354 -5.18 17.23 6.25
N MET A 355 -3.87 16.95 6.32
CA MET A 355 -2.83 17.89 5.90
C MET A 355 -2.87 18.12 4.39
N VAL A 356 -3.04 17.07 3.58
CA VAL A 356 -3.22 17.18 2.12
C VAL A 356 -4.45 18.03 1.81
N LEU A 357 -5.58 17.74 2.45
CA LEU A 357 -6.83 18.48 2.30
C LEU A 357 -6.66 19.95 2.70
N SER A 358 -6.02 20.21 3.84
CA SER A 358 -5.78 21.60 4.30
C SER A 358 -4.89 22.39 3.35
N GLY A 359 -3.89 21.74 2.76
CA GLY A 359 -3.04 22.34 1.71
C GLY A 359 -3.86 22.81 0.50
N LEU A 360 -4.76 21.95 0.03
CA LEU A 360 -5.69 22.29 -1.05
C LEU A 360 -6.62 23.45 -0.67
N LEU A 361 -7.19 23.44 0.52
CA LEU A 361 -8.09 24.51 1.00
C LEU A 361 -7.37 25.85 1.12
N ILE A 362 -6.11 25.87 1.54
CA ILE A 362 -5.29 27.08 1.61
C ILE A 362 -5.03 27.61 0.21
N TRP A 363 -4.69 26.72 -0.72
CA TRP A 363 -4.37 27.10 -2.10
C TRP A 363 -5.62 27.60 -2.86
N SER A 364 -6.74 26.88 -2.81
CA SER A 364 -7.97 27.21 -3.52
C SER A 364 -8.50 28.61 -3.13
N LYS A 365 -8.47 28.94 -1.83
CA LYS A 365 -8.85 30.28 -1.36
C LYS A 365 -7.92 31.38 -1.86
N ARG A 366 -6.60 31.13 -1.95
CA ARG A 366 -5.65 32.11 -2.49
C ARG A 366 -5.88 32.35 -3.97
N THR A 367 -6.11 31.27 -4.73
CA THR A 367 -6.35 31.36 -6.17
C THR A 367 -7.68 32.02 -6.47
N ALA A 368 -8.76 31.64 -5.75
CA ALA A 368 -10.06 32.29 -5.90
C ALA A 368 -9.99 33.80 -5.64
N LEU A 369 -9.34 34.22 -4.54
CA LEU A 369 -9.16 35.64 -4.24
C LEU A 369 -8.32 36.35 -5.29
N ALA A 370 -7.21 35.75 -5.76
CA ALA A 370 -6.37 36.34 -6.81
C ALA A 370 -7.14 36.51 -8.11
N THR A 371 -7.95 35.51 -8.51
CA THR A 371 -8.80 35.56 -9.71
C THR A 371 -9.88 36.65 -9.58
N LEU A 372 -10.55 36.73 -8.44
CA LEU A 372 -11.53 37.78 -8.17
C LEU A 372 -10.91 39.20 -8.24
N HIS A 373 -9.71 39.37 -7.70
CA HIS A 373 -8.99 40.65 -7.80
C HIS A 373 -8.57 40.96 -9.24
N ALA A 374 -8.13 39.98 -10.00
CA ALA A 374 -7.78 40.16 -11.43
C ALA A 374 -9.02 40.52 -12.25
N LEU A 375 -10.15 39.87 -12.05
CA LEU A 375 -11.42 40.18 -12.70
C LEU A 375 -11.91 41.57 -12.35
N LYS A 376 -11.91 41.98 -11.08
CA LYS A 376 -12.26 43.35 -10.66
C LYS A 376 -11.36 44.40 -11.29
N ARG A 377 -10.05 44.12 -11.41
CA ARG A 377 -9.10 45.00 -12.05
C ARG A 377 -9.37 45.15 -13.55
N SER A 378 -9.66 44.03 -14.22
CA SER A 378 -10.00 44.05 -15.66
C SER A 378 -11.30 44.78 -15.95
N THR A 379 -12.32 44.62 -15.13
CA THR A 379 -13.62 45.33 -15.21
C THR A 379 -13.42 46.82 -15.00
N LYS A 380 -12.61 47.24 -14.03
CA LYS A 380 -12.28 48.61 -13.75
C LYS A 380 -11.52 49.26 -14.93
N LEU A 381 -10.57 48.55 -15.51
CA LEU A 381 -9.84 49.03 -16.70
C LEU A 381 -10.75 49.14 -17.92
N ARG A 382 -11.69 48.23 -18.13
CA ARG A 382 -12.69 48.30 -19.21
C ARG A 382 -13.65 49.50 -18.99
N ALA A 383 -14.05 49.78 -17.76
CA ALA A 383 -14.89 50.93 -17.43
C ALA A 383 -14.15 52.27 -17.68
N ILE A 384 -12.86 52.35 -17.36
CA ILE A 384 -12.03 53.55 -17.63
C ILE A 384 -11.87 53.73 -19.17
N ARG A 385 -11.69 52.64 -19.91
CA ARG A 385 -11.54 52.70 -21.37
C ARG A 385 -12.83 53.06 -22.11
N ARG A 386 -14.00 52.86 -21.47
CA ARG A 386 -15.33 53.22 -22.01
C ARG A 386 -15.79 54.63 -21.62
N ARG A 387 -15.05 55.37 -20.80
CA ARG A 387 -15.36 56.80 -20.58
C ARG A 387 -15.08 57.54 -21.88
N PRO A 388 -16.09 58.24 -22.47
CA PRO A 388 -15.85 59.06 -23.62
C PRO A 388 -14.80 60.10 -23.24
N THR A 389 -13.79 60.23 -24.05
CA THR A 389 -12.82 61.32 -23.98
C THR A 389 -13.62 62.64 -24.05
N PRO A 390 -13.45 63.57 -23.09
CA PRO A 390 -14.03 64.88 -23.28
C PRO A 390 -13.50 65.47 -24.60
N SER A 391 -14.40 65.85 -25.46
CA SER A 391 -14.06 66.53 -26.71
C SER A 391 -13.23 67.78 -26.38
N ALA A 392 -11.93 67.70 -26.63
CA ALA A 392 -11.05 68.85 -26.49
C ALA A 392 -11.46 69.89 -27.55
N PRO A 393 -11.58 71.17 -27.18
CA PRO A 393 -11.82 72.19 -28.16
C PRO A 393 -10.63 72.28 -29.09
N CYS A 394 -10.95 72.30 -30.39
CA CYS A 394 -10.01 72.44 -31.54
C CYS A 394 -9.21 73.73 -31.42
N ARG A 395 -7.93 73.68 -31.00
CA ARG A 395 -6.98 74.76 -31.22
C ARG A 395 -5.94 74.35 -32.26
N LEU A 396 -6.13 74.79 -33.44
CA LEU A 396 -5.13 74.82 -34.51
C LEU A 396 -3.91 75.66 -34.12
N LYS A 397 -2.73 75.09 -34.08
CA LYS A 397 -1.48 75.79 -34.47
C LYS A 397 -0.41 74.79 -34.90
N PRO A 398 0.52 75.19 -35.80
CA PRO A 398 1.17 74.24 -36.69
C PRO A 398 2.64 73.88 -36.33
N ARG A 399 3.06 72.78 -36.92
CA ARG A 399 4.41 72.37 -37.37
C ARG A 399 5.65 72.66 -36.53
N ARG A 400 6.31 71.61 -36.15
CA ARG A 400 7.70 71.33 -36.57
C ARG A 400 8.04 69.84 -36.37
N ALA A 401 8.70 69.35 -37.46
CA ALA A 401 9.27 68.01 -37.49
C ALA A 401 10.50 67.92 -36.57
N ASN A 402 10.74 66.77 -36.00
CA ASN A 402 12.04 66.10 -36.11
C ASN A 402 11.94 64.67 -35.47
N ASN A 403 12.46 63.80 -36.24
CA ASN A 403 13.09 62.49 -36.03
C ASN A 403 13.41 62.09 -34.59
N GLU A 404 13.19 60.83 -34.28
CA GLU A 404 14.14 59.73 -34.13
C GLU A 404 13.57 58.60 -33.18
N GLN A 405 13.56 57.46 -33.78
CA GLN A 405 14.05 56.17 -33.34
C GLN A 405 13.81 55.69 -31.89
N GLY A 406 13.30 54.46 -31.80
CA GLY A 406 13.83 53.56 -30.81
C GLY A 406 12.86 52.53 -30.20
N HIS A 407 12.73 51.41 -30.83
CA HIS A 407 12.75 50.03 -30.28
C HIS A 407 11.98 49.59 -29.04
N HIS A 408 11.26 48.53 -29.27
CA HIS A 408 11.01 47.34 -28.41
C HIS A 408 10.10 47.45 -27.17
N ARG A 409 8.95 46.83 -27.31
CA ARG A 409 8.42 45.81 -26.38
C ARG A 409 7.19 45.09 -26.95
N SER A 410 7.47 43.98 -27.59
CA SER A 410 6.50 42.94 -27.94
C SER A 410 6.99 41.68 -27.29
N SER A 411 6.32 41.16 -26.27
CA SER A 411 6.29 39.76 -25.87
C SER A 411 5.60 39.60 -24.50
N ALA A 412 4.30 39.45 -24.48
CA ALA A 412 3.56 38.88 -23.30
C ALA A 412 2.13 38.43 -23.65
N LEU A 413 1.83 38.13 -24.89
CA LEU A 413 0.46 37.69 -25.28
C LEU A 413 0.40 36.31 -25.96
N ALA A 414 1.51 35.60 -26.08
CA ALA A 414 1.55 34.32 -26.80
C ALA A 414 1.33 33.06 -25.90
N THR A 415 1.39 33.17 -24.59
CA THR A 415 1.38 31.96 -23.69
C THR A 415 0.01 31.61 -23.13
N ALA A 416 -1.00 32.47 -23.28
CA ALA A 416 -2.33 32.22 -22.75
C ALA A 416 -3.27 31.46 -23.72
N HIS A 417 -2.91 31.34 -24.99
CA HIS A 417 -3.77 30.71 -26.02
C HIS A 417 -3.50 29.21 -26.21
N LEU A 418 -2.35 28.69 -25.74
CA LEU A 418 -1.99 27.28 -25.93
C LEU A 418 -2.57 26.34 -24.89
N LEU A 419 -2.99 26.84 -23.73
CA LEU A 419 -3.54 26.01 -22.64
C LEU A 419 -5.08 25.81 -22.72
N ALA A 420 -5.76 26.55 -23.58
CA ALA A 420 -7.21 26.42 -23.78
C ALA A 420 -7.61 25.44 -24.89
N GLN A 421 -6.69 24.99 -25.72
CA GLN A 421 -6.98 24.07 -26.84
C GLN A 421 -6.73 22.58 -26.54
N MET A 422 -6.16 22.22 -25.39
CA MET A 422 -5.92 20.80 -25.01
C MET A 422 -7.03 20.15 -24.17
N ALA A 423 -8.14 20.84 -23.92
CA ALA A 423 -9.23 20.32 -23.06
C ALA A 423 -10.45 19.74 -23.80
N LEU A 424 -10.46 19.71 -25.13
CA LEU A 424 -11.63 19.25 -25.92
C LEU A 424 -11.19 18.31 -27.05
N SER A 425 -10.84 17.10 -26.72
CA SER A 425 -11.01 15.94 -27.61
C SER A 425 -10.57 14.66 -26.87
N HIS A 426 -11.52 13.88 -26.41
CA HIS A 426 -11.53 12.41 -26.53
C HIS A 426 -12.82 11.86 -25.94
N GLN A 427 -13.70 11.51 -26.84
CA GLN A 427 -14.86 10.63 -26.61
C GLN A 427 -14.33 9.20 -26.42
N TYR A 428 -14.81 8.53 -25.37
CA TYR A 428 -14.62 7.09 -25.16
C TYR A 428 -15.89 6.34 -25.60
N PRO A 429 -15.77 5.19 -26.26
CA PRO A 429 -16.88 4.25 -26.39
C PRO A 429 -16.92 3.31 -25.16
N ALA A 430 -18.13 3.05 -24.71
CA ALA A 430 -18.46 2.10 -23.67
C ALA A 430 -18.14 0.67 -24.10
N VAL A 431 -17.51 -0.12 -23.22
CA VAL A 431 -17.47 -1.58 -23.31
C VAL A 431 -17.97 -2.15 -21.98
N THR A 432 -19.12 -2.78 -22.09
CA THR A 432 -19.74 -3.65 -21.08
C THR A 432 -19.05 -5.01 -21.10
N GLY A 433 -18.82 -5.61 -19.92
CA GLY A 433 -18.40 -7.00 -19.78
C GLY A 433 -17.92 -7.34 -18.37
N ALA A 434 -18.69 -8.18 -17.72
CA ALA A 434 -18.68 -8.59 -16.32
C ALA A 434 -17.58 -9.63 -15.95
N PRO A 435 -17.60 -10.22 -14.73
CA PRO A 435 -16.47 -10.29 -13.82
C PRO A 435 -15.85 -11.69 -13.72
N GLY A 436 -14.64 -11.76 -13.26
CA GLY A 436 -14.04 -13.06 -12.94
C GLY A 436 -12.63 -13.02 -12.36
N LEU A 437 -12.51 -13.47 -11.11
CA LEU A 437 -11.39 -14.18 -10.52
C LEU A 437 -10.09 -13.41 -10.23
N TYR A 438 -9.97 -13.01 -8.98
CA TYR A 438 -8.69 -12.69 -8.34
C TYR A 438 -7.91 -13.99 -8.09
N ALA A 439 -6.84 -14.18 -8.84
CA ALA A 439 -5.85 -15.23 -8.58
C ALA A 439 -4.81 -14.71 -7.58
N GLN A 440 -4.67 -15.42 -6.49
CA GLN A 440 -3.53 -15.34 -5.58
C GLN A 440 -2.25 -15.61 -6.37
N VAL A 441 -1.24 -14.73 -6.22
CA VAL A 441 0.08 -14.92 -6.77
C VAL A 441 0.83 -15.93 -5.90
N LEU A 442 0.59 -17.21 -6.16
CA LEU A 442 1.54 -18.28 -5.90
C LEU A 442 2.12 -18.67 -7.26
N CYS A 443 3.42 -18.56 -7.38
CA CYS A 443 4.20 -18.87 -8.56
C CYS A 443 4.05 -20.38 -8.91
N ARG A 444 3.12 -20.74 -9.78
CA ARG A 444 3.10 -22.06 -10.42
C ARG A 444 3.70 -21.94 -11.81
N ARG A 445 4.90 -22.45 -11.99
CA ARG A 445 5.44 -22.81 -13.30
C ARG A 445 4.52 -23.86 -13.93
N ARG A 446 3.77 -23.50 -14.96
CA ARG A 446 3.13 -24.47 -15.86
C ARG A 446 4.16 -24.94 -16.87
N THR A 447 4.60 -26.17 -16.72
CA THR A 447 5.22 -26.94 -17.79
C THR A 447 4.16 -27.25 -18.86
N VAL A 448 4.35 -26.69 -20.04
CA VAL A 448 3.54 -27.00 -21.22
C VAL A 448 3.97 -28.35 -21.76
N SER A 449 3.20 -29.40 -21.49
CA SER A 449 3.35 -30.69 -22.20
C SER A 449 2.70 -30.56 -23.59
N ARG A 450 3.53 -30.57 -24.61
CA ARG A 450 3.09 -30.77 -26.01
C ARG A 450 2.53 -32.18 -26.17
N ARG A 451 1.22 -32.32 -26.25
CA ARG A 451 0.56 -33.53 -26.77
C ARG A 451 0.88 -33.65 -28.28
N ARG A 452 1.67 -34.63 -28.66
CA ARG A 452 1.78 -35.13 -30.04
C ARG A 452 0.46 -35.85 -30.38
N ARG A 453 -0.14 -35.50 -31.51
CA ARG A 453 -1.21 -36.27 -32.15
C ARG A 453 -0.63 -37.56 -32.76
N PRO A 454 -1.31 -38.71 -32.66
CA PRO A 454 -0.88 -39.90 -33.37
C PRO A 454 -1.25 -39.84 -34.85
N GLY A 455 -0.27 -40.10 -35.72
CA GLY A 455 -0.46 -40.22 -37.14
C GLY A 455 -1.21 -41.51 -37.52
N ARG A 456 -2.12 -41.40 -38.47
CA ARG A 456 -2.78 -42.49 -39.15
C ARG A 456 -1.73 -43.26 -40.00
N ALA A 457 -1.54 -44.53 -39.73
CA ALA A 457 -0.92 -45.47 -40.66
C ALA A 457 -1.96 -46.01 -41.59
N ARG A 458 -1.77 -45.86 -42.92
CA ARG A 458 -2.40 -46.64 -43.96
C ARG A 458 -1.54 -47.82 -44.29
N GLY A 459 -2.17 -48.95 -44.53
CA GLY A 459 -1.67 -50.25 -44.72
C GLY A 459 -0.81 -50.51 -45.96
N ARG A 460 -0.03 -51.50 -45.83
CA ARG A 460 0.02 -52.75 -46.62
C ARG A 460 0.59 -53.81 -45.74
#